data_8f950a8b1237614584ec4473e3370f53
#
_entry.id   8f950a8b1237614584ec4473e3370f53
#
_cell.length_a   1.000
_cell.length_b   1.000
_cell.length_c   1.000
_cell.angle_alpha   90.00
_cell.angle_beta   90.00
_cell.angle_gamma   90.00
#
_symmetry.space_group_name_H-M   'P 1'
#
loop_
_entity.id
_entity.type
_entity.pdbx_description
1 polymer ?
#
loop_
_entity_poly.entity_id
_entity_poly.type
_entity_poly.pdbx_seq_one_letter_code
_entity_poly.pdbx_strand_id
1 'polypeptide(L)'
;MYKLPIETPNPLFGKYLYPEAKELMEKQQDVTWAAQEIPVEGDKQDYLVKMSPAQYNLVITTLQSFVEIEQQVGDVWDTFSTWFPHSEIEGACKEIARMEKSVHAFFYQKISDVLNIDPEETAEQQQAIKAIK
;
A
#
# COMPACT_ATOMS: atom_id res chain seq x y z
N MET A 1 0.69 -30.20 -18.37
CA MET A 1 1.18 -30.54 -17.03
C MET A 1 0.02 -30.47 -16.05
N TYR A 2 -0.29 -31.52 -15.33
CA TYR A 2 -1.38 -31.50 -14.34
C TYR A 2 -0.95 -30.60 -13.17
N LYS A 3 -1.65 -29.46 -12.95
CA LYS A 3 -1.41 -28.62 -11.77
C LYS A 3 -2.16 -29.26 -10.60
N LEU A 4 -1.48 -29.40 -9.46
CA LEU A 4 -2.12 -29.75 -8.21
C LEU A 4 -3.10 -28.64 -7.79
N PRO A 5 -4.15 -28.94 -7.00
CA PRO A 5 -4.97 -27.89 -6.40
C PRO A 5 -4.09 -26.89 -5.66
N ILE A 6 -4.46 -25.60 -5.72
CA ILE A 6 -3.66 -24.50 -5.16
C ILE A 6 -3.44 -24.62 -3.64
N GLU A 7 -4.33 -25.33 -2.95
CA GLU A 7 -4.24 -25.61 -1.50
C GLU A 7 -3.30 -26.78 -1.18
N THR A 8 -2.82 -27.51 -2.20
CA THR A 8 -1.95 -28.65 -2.00
C THR A 8 -0.50 -28.20 -1.93
N PRO A 9 0.24 -28.53 -0.84
CA PRO A 9 1.65 -28.18 -0.72
C PRO A 9 2.47 -28.71 -1.90
N ASN A 10 3.43 -27.87 -2.33
CA ASN A 10 4.35 -28.24 -3.40
C ASN A 10 5.27 -29.39 -2.93
N PRO A 11 5.21 -30.58 -3.54
CA PRO A 11 6.08 -31.71 -3.16
C PRO A 11 7.51 -31.58 -3.73
N LEU A 12 7.76 -30.59 -4.60
CA LEU A 12 9.01 -30.45 -5.33
C LEU A 12 9.85 -29.32 -4.76
N PHE A 13 10.90 -29.66 -4.03
CA PHE A 13 11.84 -28.65 -3.53
C PHE A 13 12.52 -27.88 -4.67
N GLY A 14 12.56 -26.55 -4.54
CA GLY A 14 13.25 -25.67 -5.50
C GLY A 14 12.56 -25.50 -6.85
N LYS A 15 11.33 -25.96 -7.00
CA LYS A 15 10.55 -25.81 -8.23
C LYS A 15 9.22 -25.11 -7.95
N TYR A 16 8.97 -24.01 -8.64
CA TYR A 16 7.70 -23.28 -8.56
C TYR A 16 6.60 -23.96 -9.40
N LEU A 17 5.43 -24.13 -8.82
CA LEU A 17 4.24 -24.62 -9.53
C LEU A 17 3.44 -23.49 -10.18
N TYR A 18 3.60 -22.26 -9.67
CA TYR A 18 2.97 -21.03 -10.13
C TYR A 18 4.04 -19.99 -10.46
N PRO A 19 4.84 -20.19 -11.53
CA PRO A 19 5.92 -19.27 -11.89
C PRO A 19 5.42 -17.86 -12.21
N GLU A 20 4.14 -17.72 -12.60
CA GLU A 20 3.49 -16.44 -12.88
C GLU A 20 3.44 -15.55 -11.62
N ALA A 21 3.29 -16.16 -10.43
CA ALA A 21 3.32 -15.42 -9.16
C ALA A 21 4.73 -14.87 -8.87
N LYS A 22 5.78 -15.67 -9.15
CA LYS A 22 7.16 -15.20 -9.06
C LYS A 22 7.45 -14.04 -10.02
N GLU A 23 7.00 -14.14 -11.27
CA GLU A 23 7.16 -13.07 -12.26
C GLU A 23 6.44 -11.78 -11.83
N LEU A 24 5.26 -11.90 -11.21
CA LEU A 24 4.54 -10.76 -10.67
C LEU A 24 5.32 -10.09 -9.53
N MET A 25 5.88 -10.87 -8.61
CA MET A 25 6.72 -10.36 -7.54
C MET A 25 7.94 -9.60 -8.08
N GLU A 26 8.64 -10.16 -9.06
CA GLU A 26 9.81 -9.53 -9.70
C GLU A 26 9.42 -8.22 -10.38
N LYS A 27 8.32 -8.18 -11.14
CA LYS A 27 7.81 -6.96 -11.75
C LYS A 27 7.43 -5.89 -10.71
N GLN A 28 6.86 -6.30 -9.59
CA GLN A 28 6.52 -5.37 -8.51
C GLN A 28 7.78 -4.75 -7.89
N GLN A 29 8.84 -5.54 -7.73
CA GLN A 29 10.13 -5.05 -7.24
C GLN A 29 10.77 -4.07 -8.23
N ASP A 30 10.71 -4.35 -9.53
CA ASP A 30 11.28 -3.51 -10.58
C ASP A 30 10.62 -2.12 -10.67
N VAL A 31 9.35 -2.00 -10.31
CA VAL A 31 8.63 -0.72 -10.32
C VAL A 31 8.57 -0.05 -8.95
N THR A 32 9.25 -0.61 -7.95
CA THR A 32 9.31 -0.03 -6.61
C THR A 32 10.04 1.32 -6.64
N TRP A 33 9.46 2.30 -6.00
CA TRP A 33 10.03 3.62 -5.75
C TRP A 33 10.09 3.90 -4.24
N ALA A 34 10.89 4.88 -3.85
CA ALA A 34 10.95 5.32 -2.45
C ALA A 34 10.26 6.68 -2.29
N ALA A 35 9.57 6.88 -1.17
CA ALA A 35 8.88 8.14 -0.89
C ALA A 35 9.81 9.37 -0.95
N GLN A 36 11.11 9.17 -0.68
CA GLN A 36 12.14 10.21 -0.74
C GLN A 36 12.48 10.67 -2.16
N GLU A 37 12.21 9.83 -3.18
CA GLU A 37 12.48 10.16 -4.59
C GLU A 37 11.50 11.19 -5.16
N ILE A 38 10.35 11.38 -4.49
CA ILE A 38 9.30 12.29 -4.95
C ILE A 38 9.40 13.60 -4.17
N PRO A 39 9.80 14.72 -4.83
CA PRO A 39 9.90 16.01 -4.18
C PRO A 39 8.51 16.63 -4.00
N VAL A 40 8.03 16.70 -2.77
CA VAL A 40 6.71 17.29 -2.42
C VAL A 40 6.84 18.64 -1.71
N GLU A 41 8.05 19.06 -1.40
CA GLU A 41 8.32 20.30 -0.66
C GLU A 41 7.87 21.56 -1.43
N GLY A 42 7.93 21.52 -2.76
CA GLY A 42 7.45 22.60 -3.64
C GLY A 42 5.94 22.81 -3.60
N ASP A 43 5.19 21.78 -3.29
CA ASP A 43 3.72 21.81 -3.28
C ASP A 43 3.16 22.54 -2.05
N LYS A 44 3.98 22.71 -1.01
CA LYS A 44 3.60 23.41 0.22
C LYS A 44 3.09 24.83 -0.03
N GLN A 45 3.71 25.56 -0.94
CA GLN A 45 3.27 26.92 -1.26
C GLN A 45 1.92 26.94 -1.99
N ASP A 46 1.71 25.98 -2.89
CA ASP A 46 0.44 25.85 -3.60
C ASP A 46 -0.69 25.50 -2.65
N TYR A 47 -0.44 24.59 -1.73
CA TYR A 47 -1.36 24.17 -0.70
C TYR A 47 -1.75 25.32 0.25
N LEU A 48 -0.77 26.09 0.75
CA LEU A 48 -1.01 27.15 1.74
C LEU A 48 -1.58 28.44 1.13
N VAL A 49 -1.30 28.74 -0.13
CA VAL A 49 -1.57 30.05 -0.73
C VAL A 49 -2.60 30.02 -1.84
N LYS A 50 -2.62 28.96 -2.64
CA LYS A 50 -3.45 28.90 -3.84
C LYS A 50 -4.76 28.13 -3.65
N MET A 51 -4.87 27.26 -2.64
CA MET A 51 -6.08 26.47 -2.42
C MET A 51 -7.13 27.25 -1.64
N SER A 52 -8.37 27.17 -2.08
CA SER A 52 -9.53 27.56 -1.27
C SER A 52 -9.70 26.61 -0.09
N PRO A 53 -10.42 27.00 0.98
CA PRO A 53 -10.69 26.12 2.11
C PRO A 53 -11.36 24.79 1.70
N ALA A 54 -12.23 24.79 0.70
CA ALA A 54 -12.87 23.58 0.21
C ALA A 54 -11.88 22.63 -0.50
N GLN A 55 -10.96 23.19 -1.30
CA GLN A 55 -9.90 22.39 -1.93
C GLN A 55 -8.93 21.85 -0.89
N TYR A 56 -8.56 22.65 0.10
CA TYR A 56 -7.72 22.25 1.21
C TYR A 56 -8.33 21.04 1.95
N ASN A 57 -9.60 21.14 2.38
CA ASN A 57 -10.29 20.06 3.05
C ASN A 57 -10.39 18.78 2.20
N LEU A 58 -10.63 18.93 0.89
CA LEU A 58 -10.67 17.79 -0.02
C LEU A 58 -9.32 17.07 -0.07
N VAL A 59 -8.22 17.81 -0.21
CA VAL A 59 -6.87 17.23 -0.27
C VAL A 59 -6.54 16.51 1.04
N ILE A 60 -6.76 17.13 2.20
CA ILE A 60 -6.50 16.51 3.51
C ILE A 60 -7.29 15.22 3.66
N THR A 61 -8.61 15.29 3.46
CA THR A 61 -9.48 14.11 3.63
C THR A 61 -9.06 12.97 2.71
N THR A 62 -8.68 13.30 1.47
CA THR A 62 -8.24 12.29 0.49
C THR A 62 -6.93 11.64 0.91
N LEU A 63 -5.91 12.42 1.27
CA LEU A 63 -4.60 11.89 1.68
C LEU A 63 -4.69 10.99 2.90
N GLN A 64 -5.47 11.40 3.89
CA GLN A 64 -5.64 10.60 5.10
C GLN A 64 -6.45 9.33 4.86
N SER A 65 -7.46 9.40 3.99
CA SER A 65 -8.18 8.21 3.55
C SER A 65 -7.24 7.21 2.88
N PHE A 66 -6.32 7.69 2.05
CA PHE A 66 -5.33 6.82 1.41
C PHE A 66 -4.38 6.17 2.41
N VAL A 67 -3.84 6.90 3.39
CA VAL A 67 -2.98 6.28 4.43
C VAL A 67 -3.68 5.10 5.10
N GLU A 68 -4.95 5.26 5.48
CA GLU A 68 -5.70 4.20 6.14
C GLU A 68 -6.05 3.04 5.20
N ILE A 69 -6.44 3.33 3.96
CA ILE A 69 -6.78 2.32 2.95
C ILE A 69 -5.55 1.47 2.62
N GLU A 70 -4.38 2.08 2.39
CA GLU A 70 -3.15 1.36 2.06
C GLU A 70 -2.72 0.41 3.19
N GLN A 71 -2.87 0.84 4.45
CA GLN A 71 -2.61 -0.04 5.60
C GLN A 71 -3.54 -1.25 5.60
N GLN A 72 -4.85 -1.04 5.37
CA GLN A 72 -5.83 -2.13 5.35
C GLN A 72 -5.62 -3.08 4.16
N VAL A 73 -5.32 -2.55 2.98
CA VAL A 73 -5.02 -3.35 1.79
C VAL A 73 -3.76 -4.19 2.02
N GLY A 74 -2.73 -3.60 2.64
CA GLY A 74 -1.52 -4.32 3.01
C GLY A 74 -1.81 -5.45 4.02
N ASP A 75 -2.70 -5.25 5.00
CA ASP A 75 -3.12 -6.30 5.96
C ASP A 75 -3.87 -7.44 5.27
N VAL A 76 -4.69 -7.13 4.27
CA VAL A 76 -5.36 -8.15 3.45
C VAL A 76 -4.34 -9.00 2.71
N TRP A 77 -3.36 -8.40 2.03
CA TRP A 77 -2.33 -9.14 1.31
C TRP A 77 -1.43 -9.95 2.23
N ASP A 78 -1.08 -9.45 3.42
CA ASP A 78 -0.37 -10.23 4.44
C ASP A 78 -1.19 -11.47 4.87
N THR A 79 -2.50 -11.31 5.04
CA THR A 79 -3.39 -12.43 5.37
C THR A 79 -3.43 -13.45 4.22
N PHE A 80 -3.61 -12.99 2.97
CA PHE A 80 -3.61 -13.85 1.79
C PHE A 80 -2.31 -14.65 1.65
N SER A 81 -1.17 -14.08 2.04
CA SER A 81 0.12 -14.75 1.98
C SER A 81 0.15 -16.08 2.74
N THR A 82 -0.72 -16.23 3.75
CA THR A 82 -0.77 -17.43 4.60
C THR A 82 -1.73 -18.51 4.10
N TRP A 83 -2.54 -18.22 3.08
CA TRP A 83 -3.61 -19.14 2.64
C TRP A 83 -3.12 -20.24 1.71
N PHE A 84 -2.01 -19.99 1.02
CA PHE A 84 -1.53 -20.90 -0.01
C PHE A 84 -0.13 -21.43 0.33
N PRO A 85 0.07 -22.75 0.33
CA PRO A 85 1.34 -23.37 0.70
C PRO A 85 2.37 -23.36 -0.45
N HIS A 86 2.53 -22.21 -1.11
CA HIS A 86 3.43 -22.00 -2.26
C HIS A 86 4.26 -20.76 -2.04
N SER A 87 5.58 -20.92 -1.93
CA SER A 87 6.51 -19.83 -1.60
C SER A 87 6.48 -18.67 -2.61
N GLU A 88 6.22 -18.97 -3.89
CA GLU A 88 6.07 -17.97 -4.94
C GLU A 88 4.81 -17.14 -4.79
N ILE A 89 3.69 -17.73 -4.35
CA ILE A 89 2.44 -17.01 -4.07
C ILE A 89 2.58 -16.20 -2.79
N GLU A 90 3.12 -16.80 -1.74
CA GLU A 90 3.44 -16.11 -0.49
C GLU A 90 4.32 -14.89 -0.73
N GLY A 91 5.41 -15.06 -1.51
CA GLY A 91 6.32 -13.99 -1.85
C GLY A 91 5.65 -12.85 -2.62
N ALA A 92 4.80 -13.16 -3.61
CA ALA A 92 4.06 -12.16 -4.37
C ALA A 92 3.09 -11.36 -3.47
N CYS A 93 2.33 -12.03 -2.60
CA CYS A 93 1.42 -11.37 -1.67
C CYS A 93 2.17 -10.46 -0.68
N LYS A 94 3.28 -10.93 -0.11
CA LYS A 94 4.11 -10.15 0.82
C LYS A 94 4.76 -8.94 0.14
N GLU A 95 5.14 -9.06 -1.13
CA GLU A 95 5.70 -7.92 -1.87
C GLU A 95 4.65 -6.83 -2.08
N ILE A 96 3.41 -7.20 -2.43
CA ILE A 96 2.31 -6.24 -2.53
C ILE A 96 2.04 -5.61 -1.16
N ALA A 97 1.92 -6.41 -0.09
CA ALA A 97 1.72 -5.90 1.27
C ALA A 97 2.81 -4.89 1.68
N ARG A 98 4.07 -5.17 1.33
CA ARG A 98 5.20 -4.26 1.56
C ARG A 98 5.03 -2.94 0.82
N MET A 99 4.62 -2.99 -0.46
CA MET A 99 4.40 -1.77 -1.25
C MET A 99 3.32 -0.89 -0.61
N GLU A 100 2.18 -1.46 -0.26
CA GLU A 100 1.08 -0.71 0.34
C GLU A 100 1.48 -0.07 1.69
N LYS A 101 2.07 -0.86 2.60
CA LYS A 101 2.41 -0.40 3.96
C LYS A 101 3.65 0.48 4.04
N SER A 102 4.69 0.16 3.27
CA SER A 102 6.01 0.77 3.45
C SER A 102 6.39 1.77 2.37
N VAL A 103 5.66 1.81 1.24
CA VAL A 103 5.91 2.77 0.16
C VAL A 103 4.75 3.73 0.05
N HIS A 104 3.56 3.24 -0.27
CA HIS A 104 2.40 4.09 -0.50
C HIS A 104 1.95 4.82 0.77
N ALA A 105 1.70 4.10 1.86
CA ALA A 105 1.29 4.72 3.11
C ALA A 105 2.33 5.72 3.65
N PHE A 106 3.63 5.40 3.55
CA PHE A 106 4.69 6.32 3.96
C PHE A 106 4.79 7.54 3.07
N PHE A 107 4.50 7.41 1.77
CA PHE A 107 4.46 8.55 0.87
C PHE A 107 3.32 9.51 1.22
N TYR A 108 2.11 9.02 1.44
CA TYR A 108 1.00 9.86 1.86
C TYR A 108 1.25 10.50 3.23
N GLN A 109 1.89 9.78 4.15
CA GLN A 109 2.30 10.36 5.43
C GLN A 109 3.33 11.48 5.22
N LYS A 110 4.34 11.28 4.37
CA LYS A 110 5.32 12.32 4.01
C LYS A 110 4.64 13.57 3.47
N ILE A 111 3.65 13.44 2.59
CA ILE A 111 2.89 14.59 2.07
C ILE A 111 2.18 15.30 3.23
N SER A 112 1.52 14.57 4.11
CA SER A 112 0.83 15.11 5.28
C SER A 112 1.79 15.90 6.19
N ASP A 113 2.97 15.36 6.45
CA ASP A 113 4.01 16.00 7.26
C ASP A 113 4.53 17.29 6.60
N VAL A 114 4.81 17.26 5.30
CA VAL A 114 5.29 18.42 4.54
C VAL A 114 4.23 19.51 4.51
N LEU A 115 2.96 19.16 4.39
CA LEU A 115 1.83 20.11 4.38
C LEU A 115 1.43 20.56 5.79
N ASN A 116 2.04 20.04 6.86
CA ASN A 116 1.70 20.28 8.26
C ASN A 116 0.22 19.98 8.57
N ILE A 117 -0.30 18.88 8.05
CA ILE A 117 -1.66 18.43 8.33
C ILE A 117 -1.72 17.92 9.76
N ASP A 118 -2.58 18.53 10.59
CA ASP A 118 -2.78 18.07 11.98
C ASP A 118 -3.58 16.77 12.01
N PRO A 119 -3.01 15.67 12.51
CA PRO A 119 -3.75 14.42 12.62
C PRO A 119 -4.96 14.50 13.56
N GLU A 120 -4.98 15.44 14.53
CA GLU A 120 -6.12 15.60 15.45
C GLU A 120 -7.32 16.25 14.76
N GLU A 121 -7.11 17.18 13.82
CA GLU A 121 -8.20 17.80 13.05
C GLU A 121 -9.00 16.78 12.22
N THR A 122 -8.45 15.60 12.02
CA THR A 122 -8.94 14.61 11.09
C THR A 122 -9.24 13.25 11.75
N ALA A 123 -9.01 13.18 13.07
CA ALA A 123 -9.23 11.95 13.85
C ALA A 123 -10.64 11.38 13.72
N GLU A 124 -11.67 12.23 13.65
CA GLU A 124 -13.06 11.79 13.45
C GLU A 124 -13.28 11.18 12.07
N GLN A 125 -12.65 11.73 11.02
CA GLN A 125 -12.75 11.22 9.66
C GLN A 125 -12.02 9.87 9.54
N GLN A 126 -10.86 9.74 10.16
CA GLN A 126 -10.13 8.47 10.22
C GLN A 126 -10.91 7.37 10.94
N GLN A 127 -11.59 7.72 12.04
CA GLN A 127 -12.47 6.77 12.75
C GLN A 127 -13.63 6.31 11.88
N ALA A 128 -14.23 7.20 11.10
CA ALA A 128 -15.30 6.86 10.18
C ALA A 128 -14.82 5.89 9.07
N ILE A 129 -13.61 6.09 8.53
CA ILE A 129 -13.02 5.18 7.53
C ILE A 129 -12.76 3.80 8.14
N LYS A 130 -12.20 3.74 9.35
CA LYS A 130 -11.96 2.47 10.08
C LYS A 130 -13.24 1.69 10.38
N ALA A 131 -14.37 2.36 10.49
CA ALA A 131 -15.66 1.73 10.74
C ALA A 131 -16.29 1.08 9.48
N ILE A 132 -15.76 1.36 8.29
CA ILE A 132 -16.19 0.73 7.02
C ILE A 132 -15.43 -0.60 6.86
N LYS A 133 -15.76 -1.57 7.70
CA LYS A 133 -15.18 -2.93 7.60
C LYS A 133 -16.19 -3.90 7.04
#